data_6a82d52b49db5b192511be8b23563d11
#
_entry.id   6a82d52b49db5b192511be8b23563d11
#
_cell.length_a   1.000
_cell.length_b   1.000
_cell.length_c   1.000
_cell.angle_alpha   90.00
_cell.angle_beta   90.00
_cell.angle_gamma   90.00
#
_symmetry.space_group_name_H-M   'P 1'
#
loop_
_entity.id
_entity.type
_entity.pdbx_description
1 polymer ?
#
loop_
_entity_poly.entity_id
_entity_poly.type
_entity_poly.pdbx_seq_one_letter_code
_entity_poly.pdbx_strand_id
1 'polypeptide(L)'
;MRKMKTIIFFVKTDKFNLKNYQEKIFNNHKPRNWSIKKNNDNLFNCYLILNNSNEEIQFEITFQELSLPKAQTLIDNAKKIVNLSFNLSKGLNISEPMDVDIENKQKLVDLILLKINNYFSYYFNEHSDMFELVAFIEYSLLQNHILLNGNKRFAFSFMVIFLRALGFYLKWTSYNHKNEKRFEQTIIGWIELMNRKECSEQEIINKIRKIIEEQSIIQINF
;
A
#
# COMPACT_ATOMS: atom_id res chain seq x y z
N MET A 1 -2.68 3.06 32.58
CA MET A 1 -2.14 3.95 31.54
C MET A 1 -2.46 3.33 30.19
N ARG A 2 -3.41 3.89 29.42
CA ARG A 2 -3.82 3.34 28.12
C ARG A 2 -2.65 3.53 27.13
N LYS A 3 -2.25 2.47 26.43
CA LYS A 3 -1.22 2.57 25.38
C LYS A 3 -1.83 3.28 24.19
N MET A 4 -1.39 4.50 23.92
CA MET A 4 -1.71 5.22 22.69
C MET A 4 -0.86 4.63 21.55
N LYS A 5 -1.49 4.19 20.48
CA LYS A 5 -0.79 3.74 19.26
C LYS A 5 -0.87 4.83 18.22
N THR A 6 0.25 5.16 17.61
CA THR A 6 0.32 6.16 16.54
C THR A 6 0.34 5.46 15.19
N ILE A 7 -0.59 5.82 14.31
CA ILE A 7 -0.63 5.38 12.92
C ILE A 7 -0.25 6.59 12.08
N ILE A 8 0.70 6.41 11.17
CA ILE A 8 1.21 7.48 10.33
C ILE A 8 0.75 7.21 8.90
N PHE A 9 0.07 8.21 8.31
CA PHE A 9 -0.30 8.20 6.90
C PHE A 9 0.55 9.20 6.15
N PHE A 10 1.11 8.75 5.04
CA PHE A 10 1.86 9.61 4.14
C PHE A 10 0.93 10.11 3.03
N VAL A 11 0.72 11.41 3.01
CA VAL A 11 -0.10 12.06 2.00
C VAL A 11 0.58 13.35 1.55
N LYS A 12 0.51 13.64 0.27
CA LYS A 12 0.75 14.99 -0.20
C LYS A 12 -0.61 15.66 -0.31
N THR A 13 -0.82 16.67 0.52
CA THR A 13 -1.96 17.55 0.36
C THR A 13 -1.50 18.96 0.59
N ASP A 14 -2.03 19.86 -0.20
CA ASP A 14 -2.13 21.25 0.14
C ASP A 14 -2.81 21.37 1.53
N LYS A 15 -2.32 22.26 2.38
CA LYS A 15 -2.83 22.47 3.74
C LYS A 15 -4.34 22.73 3.78
N PHE A 16 -4.90 23.31 2.71
CA PHE A 16 -6.33 23.61 2.59
C PHE A 16 -7.18 22.37 2.34
N ASN A 17 -6.64 21.35 1.68
CA ASN A 17 -7.36 20.11 1.36
C ASN A 17 -7.14 19.00 2.38
N LEU A 18 -6.21 19.16 3.33
CA LEU A 18 -5.84 18.12 4.29
C LEU A 18 -7.03 17.63 5.10
N LYS A 19 -7.89 18.54 5.57
CA LYS A 19 -9.08 18.18 6.37
C LYS A 19 -10.05 17.31 5.57
N ASN A 20 -10.33 17.68 4.34
CA ASN A 20 -11.21 16.90 3.45
C ASN A 20 -10.61 15.54 3.13
N TYR A 21 -9.29 15.50 2.92
CA TYR A 21 -8.58 14.25 2.69
C TYR A 21 -8.61 13.34 3.92
N GLN A 22 -8.39 13.88 5.13
CA GLN A 22 -8.50 13.14 6.38
C GLN A 22 -9.89 12.52 6.54
N GLU A 23 -10.95 13.31 6.30
CA GLU A 23 -12.33 12.83 6.39
C GLU A 23 -12.60 11.71 5.37
N LYS A 24 -12.13 11.86 4.14
CA LYS A 24 -12.24 10.84 3.11
C LYS A 24 -11.55 9.54 3.53
N ILE A 25 -10.29 9.62 3.98
CA ILE A 25 -9.52 8.45 4.43
C ILE A 25 -10.25 7.73 5.57
N PHE A 26 -10.71 8.46 6.59
CA PHE A 26 -11.42 7.83 7.70
C PHE A 26 -12.73 7.19 7.27
N ASN A 27 -13.54 7.90 6.52
CA ASN A 27 -14.85 7.40 6.13
C ASN A 27 -14.74 6.15 5.24
N ASN A 28 -13.75 6.12 4.35
CA ASN A 28 -13.59 5.03 3.39
C ASN A 28 -12.82 3.82 3.95
N HIS A 29 -11.88 4.05 4.90
CA HIS A 29 -10.92 3.04 5.31
C HIS A 29 -11.01 2.64 6.79
N LYS A 30 -11.92 3.23 7.57
CA LYS A 30 -12.11 2.81 8.96
C LYS A 30 -12.64 1.37 9.04
N PRO A 31 -12.20 0.58 10.00
CA PRO A 31 -12.81 -0.71 10.30
C PRO A 31 -14.30 -0.55 10.65
N ARG A 32 -15.10 -1.58 10.39
CA ARG A 32 -16.51 -1.61 10.86
C ARG A 32 -16.54 -1.48 12.39
N ASN A 33 -17.51 -0.77 12.91
CA ASN A 33 -17.75 -0.55 14.37
C ASN A 33 -16.79 0.45 15.04
N TRP A 34 -16.11 1.31 14.29
CA TRP A 34 -15.28 2.37 14.86
C TRP A 34 -15.93 3.74 14.75
N SER A 35 -15.87 4.49 15.84
CA SER A 35 -16.21 5.91 15.84
C SER A 35 -14.94 6.77 15.81
N ILE A 36 -15.05 7.94 15.19
CA ILE A 36 -13.97 8.90 15.09
C ILE A 36 -14.31 10.09 15.95
N LYS A 37 -13.45 10.40 16.93
CA LYS A 37 -13.49 11.69 17.63
C LYS A 37 -12.36 12.55 17.11
N LYS A 38 -12.69 13.74 16.61
CA LYS A 38 -11.69 14.74 16.21
C LYS A 38 -11.24 15.50 17.45
N ASN A 39 -9.93 15.70 17.56
CA ASN A 39 -9.41 16.66 18.51
C ASN A 39 -9.47 18.04 17.86
N ASN A 40 -10.18 18.98 18.49
CA ASN A 40 -10.43 20.31 17.91
C ASN A 40 -9.17 21.16 17.77
N ASP A 41 -8.10 20.83 18.50
CA ASP A 41 -6.90 21.67 18.61
C ASP A 41 -5.77 21.28 17.64
N ASN A 42 -5.92 20.17 16.91
CA ASN A 42 -4.86 19.71 16.00
C ASN A 42 -5.43 19.14 14.69
N LEU A 43 -5.25 19.87 13.60
CA LEU A 43 -5.71 19.50 12.26
C LEU A 43 -5.11 18.17 11.74
N PHE A 44 -4.00 17.73 12.34
CA PHE A 44 -3.22 16.57 11.90
C PHE A 44 -3.41 15.33 12.76
N ASN A 45 -4.08 15.43 13.91
CA ASN A 45 -4.27 14.30 14.83
C ASN A 45 -5.74 13.93 14.92
N CYS A 46 -6.04 12.67 14.70
CA CYS A 46 -7.38 12.12 14.88
C CYS A 46 -7.32 10.93 15.82
N TYR A 47 -8.32 10.78 16.66
CA TYR A 47 -8.43 9.67 17.59
C TYR A 47 -9.53 8.71 17.10
N LEU A 48 -9.20 7.42 17.04
CA LEU A 48 -10.16 6.34 16.80
C LEU A 48 -10.52 5.72 18.16
N ILE A 49 -11.80 5.59 18.42
CA ILE A 49 -12.31 4.97 19.65
C ILE A 49 -13.06 3.72 19.26
N LEU A 50 -12.66 2.59 19.81
CA LEU A 50 -13.33 1.32 19.62
C LEU A 50 -14.50 1.18 20.62
N ASN A 51 -15.71 1.07 20.11
CA ASN A 51 -16.93 1.06 20.95
C ASN A 51 -17.41 -0.35 21.37
N ASN A 52 -16.66 -1.42 21.08
CA ASN A 52 -17.14 -2.80 21.28
C ASN A 52 -16.79 -3.45 22.63
N SER A 53 -16.10 -2.75 23.50
CA SER A 53 -15.80 -3.19 24.85
C SER A 53 -15.96 -2.01 25.77
N ASN A 54 -16.20 -2.25 27.06
CA ASN A 54 -16.13 -1.19 28.08
C ASN A 54 -14.75 -0.54 28.17
N GLU A 55 -13.82 -0.94 27.30
CA GLU A 55 -12.47 -0.37 27.14
C GLU A 55 -12.40 0.53 25.91
N GLU A 56 -12.21 1.82 26.12
CA GLU A 56 -11.85 2.74 25.06
C GLU A 56 -10.37 2.59 24.71
N ILE A 57 -10.08 2.12 23.49
CA ILE A 57 -8.71 2.12 22.95
C ILE A 57 -8.54 3.39 22.10
N GLN A 58 -7.63 4.27 22.51
CA GLN A 58 -7.34 5.48 21.79
C GLN A 58 -6.16 5.27 20.82
N PHE A 59 -6.34 5.69 19.56
CA PHE A 59 -5.29 5.71 18.55
C PHE A 59 -5.11 7.16 18.08
N GLU A 60 -3.87 7.57 18.00
CA GLU A 60 -3.51 8.81 17.33
C GLU A 60 -3.17 8.50 15.88
N ILE A 61 -3.76 9.25 14.95
CA ILE A 61 -3.47 9.15 13.54
C ILE A 61 -2.82 10.45 13.11
N THR A 62 -1.59 10.35 12.65
CA THR A 62 -0.82 11.48 12.16
C THR A 62 -0.69 11.38 10.65
N PHE A 63 -0.98 12.47 9.96
CA PHE A 63 -0.74 12.61 8.54
C PHE A 63 0.61 13.28 8.32
N GLN A 64 1.42 12.68 7.48
CA GLN A 64 2.71 13.24 7.07
C GLN A 64 2.69 13.53 5.58
N GLU A 65 3.48 14.52 5.17
CA GLU A 65 3.69 14.80 3.76
C GLU A 65 4.40 13.62 3.10
N LEU A 66 3.87 13.19 1.95
CA LEU A 66 4.54 12.20 1.12
C LEU A 66 5.76 12.87 0.48
N SER A 67 6.94 12.42 0.86
CA SER A 67 8.21 12.96 0.37
C SER A 67 9.23 11.85 0.16
N LEU A 68 10.19 12.09 -0.71
CA LEU A 68 11.28 11.16 -0.94
C LEU A 68 12.15 11.07 0.32
N PRO A 69 12.31 9.90 0.94
CA PRO A 69 13.18 9.72 2.09
C PRO A 69 14.66 9.96 1.73
N LYS A 70 15.49 10.15 2.74
CA LYS A 70 16.97 10.16 2.54
C LYS A 70 17.40 8.85 1.87
N ALA A 71 18.37 8.93 0.97
CA ALA A 71 18.78 7.82 0.11
C ALA A 71 19.07 6.51 0.89
N GLN A 72 19.81 6.57 2.00
CA GLN A 72 20.10 5.37 2.79
C GLN A 72 18.85 4.76 3.40
N THR A 73 17.96 5.57 3.97
CA THR A 73 16.68 5.12 4.53
C THR A 73 15.80 4.47 3.46
N LEU A 74 15.78 5.05 2.25
CA LEU A 74 15.02 4.50 1.13
C LEU A 74 15.56 3.12 0.72
N ILE A 75 16.89 2.98 0.62
CA ILE A 75 17.56 1.72 0.27
C ILE A 75 17.24 0.64 1.32
N ASP A 76 17.39 0.96 2.61
CA ASP A 76 17.16 0.01 3.70
C ASP A 76 15.69 -0.44 3.74
N ASN A 77 14.75 0.49 3.56
CA ASN A 77 13.32 0.18 3.48
C ASN A 77 13.00 -0.67 2.26
N ALA A 78 13.53 -0.37 1.08
CA ALA A 78 13.32 -1.16 -0.13
C ALA A 78 13.81 -2.59 0.06
N LYS A 79 15.03 -2.79 0.58
CA LYS A 79 15.57 -4.12 0.91
C LYS A 79 14.68 -4.89 1.87
N LYS A 80 14.22 -4.24 2.94
CA LYS A 80 13.33 -4.85 3.94
C LYS A 80 12.00 -5.27 3.33
N ILE A 81 11.36 -4.39 2.55
CA ILE A 81 10.08 -4.67 1.90
C ILE A 81 10.23 -5.80 0.89
N VAL A 82 11.27 -5.81 0.06
CA VAL A 82 11.57 -6.88 -0.91
C VAL A 82 11.71 -8.22 -0.18
N ASN A 83 12.49 -8.31 0.90
CA ASN A 83 12.66 -9.53 1.64
C ASN A 83 11.36 -10.05 2.28
N LEU A 84 10.54 -9.16 2.87
CA LEU A 84 9.25 -9.52 3.42
C LEU A 84 8.27 -9.99 2.33
N SER A 85 8.33 -9.36 1.15
CA SER A 85 7.49 -9.73 0.00
C SER A 85 7.83 -11.12 -0.53
N PHE A 86 9.12 -11.48 -0.59
CA PHE A 86 9.53 -12.83 -0.92
C PHE A 86 9.03 -13.86 0.09
N ASN A 87 9.13 -13.56 1.39
CA ASN A 87 8.64 -14.46 2.43
C ASN A 87 7.12 -14.67 2.32
N LEU A 88 6.37 -13.60 2.07
CA LEU A 88 4.93 -13.69 1.84
C LEU A 88 4.61 -14.51 0.57
N SER A 89 5.32 -14.24 -0.52
CA SER A 89 5.13 -14.95 -1.81
C SER A 89 5.35 -16.46 -1.72
N LYS A 90 6.34 -16.88 -0.93
CA LYS A 90 6.61 -18.31 -0.67
C LYS A 90 5.50 -18.99 0.13
N GLY A 91 4.81 -18.24 1.00
CA GLY A 91 3.69 -18.74 1.79
C GLY A 91 2.37 -18.87 1.02
N LEU A 92 2.30 -18.28 -0.18
CA LEU A 92 1.15 -18.47 -1.07
C LEU A 92 1.25 -19.86 -1.69
N ASN A 93 0.29 -20.75 -1.35
CA ASN A 93 0.22 -22.14 -1.80
C ASN A 93 -0.04 -22.24 -3.33
N ILE A 94 1.02 -22.04 -4.10
CA ILE A 94 0.98 -22.21 -5.55
C ILE A 94 1.96 -23.33 -5.92
N SER A 95 1.52 -24.21 -6.78
CA SER A 95 2.20 -25.46 -7.15
C SER A 95 3.61 -25.32 -7.75
N GLU A 96 4.00 -24.12 -8.16
CA GLU A 96 5.32 -23.90 -8.75
C GLU A 96 6.23 -23.12 -7.79
N PRO A 97 7.48 -23.59 -7.55
CA PRO A 97 8.42 -22.87 -6.72
C PRO A 97 8.76 -21.51 -7.33
N MET A 98 8.98 -20.51 -6.47
CA MET A 98 9.55 -19.25 -6.88
C MET A 98 11.05 -19.38 -7.01
N ASP A 99 11.58 -18.93 -8.15
CA ASP A 99 13.03 -18.80 -8.32
C ASP A 99 13.50 -17.51 -7.63
N VAL A 100 14.19 -17.70 -6.51
CA VAL A 100 14.64 -16.60 -5.66
C VAL A 100 16.13 -16.73 -5.42
N ASP A 101 16.91 -16.10 -6.27
CA ASP A 101 18.33 -15.90 -6.01
C ASP A 101 18.63 -14.49 -5.43
N ILE A 102 19.87 -14.32 -4.98
CA ILE A 102 20.35 -13.05 -4.41
C ILE A 102 20.39 -11.95 -5.47
N GLU A 103 20.79 -12.31 -6.69
CA GLU A 103 20.92 -11.38 -7.81
C GLU A 103 19.55 -10.81 -8.22
N ASN A 104 18.53 -11.66 -8.33
CA ASN A 104 17.17 -11.23 -8.63
C ASN A 104 16.59 -10.35 -7.53
N LYS A 105 16.90 -10.60 -6.27
CA LYS A 105 16.50 -9.70 -5.17
C LYS A 105 17.13 -8.33 -5.31
N GLN A 106 18.42 -8.25 -5.66
CA GLN A 106 19.08 -6.96 -5.85
C GLN A 106 18.50 -6.21 -7.04
N LYS A 107 18.26 -6.88 -8.17
CA LYS A 107 17.58 -6.29 -9.35
C LYS A 107 16.20 -5.72 -9.01
N LEU A 108 15.43 -6.41 -8.17
CA LEU A 108 14.13 -5.90 -7.71
C LEU A 108 14.27 -4.69 -6.80
N VAL A 109 15.24 -4.67 -5.90
CA VAL A 109 15.54 -3.48 -5.09
C VAL A 109 15.89 -2.30 -5.98
N ASP A 110 16.78 -2.49 -6.95
CA ASP A 110 17.23 -1.45 -7.86
C ASP A 110 16.09 -0.92 -8.74
N LEU A 111 15.22 -1.81 -9.24
CA LEU A 111 14.02 -1.42 -9.98
C LEU A 111 13.08 -0.56 -9.12
N ILE A 112 12.80 -0.98 -7.88
CA ILE A 112 11.90 -0.26 -6.97
C ILE A 112 12.46 1.12 -6.65
N LEU A 113 13.78 1.21 -6.35
CA LEU A 113 14.45 2.49 -6.10
C LEU A 113 14.37 3.42 -7.31
N LEU A 114 14.64 2.89 -8.51
CA LEU A 114 14.51 3.64 -9.75
C LEU A 114 13.08 4.16 -9.95
N LYS A 115 12.08 3.31 -9.72
CA LYS A 115 10.67 3.67 -9.92
C LYS A 115 10.18 4.69 -8.89
N ILE A 116 10.59 4.57 -7.63
CA ILE A 116 10.30 5.58 -6.61
C ILE A 116 10.91 6.95 -7.01
N ASN A 117 12.18 6.96 -7.41
CA ASN A 117 12.82 8.20 -7.87
C ASN A 117 12.11 8.80 -9.09
N ASN A 118 11.76 7.97 -10.08
CA ASN A 118 11.01 8.43 -11.26
C ASN A 118 9.64 8.99 -10.89
N TYR A 119 8.93 8.33 -9.96
CA TYR A 119 7.64 8.83 -9.49
C TYR A 119 7.77 10.24 -8.92
N PHE A 120 8.69 10.46 -7.98
CA PHE A 120 8.87 11.79 -7.38
C PHE A 120 9.45 12.84 -8.33
N SER A 121 10.17 12.44 -9.37
CA SER A 121 10.78 13.36 -10.34
C SER A 121 9.81 13.80 -11.45
N TYR A 122 8.92 12.91 -11.89
CA TYR A 122 8.15 13.13 -13.13
C TYR A 122 6.63 13.03 -12.95
N TYR A 123 6.15 12.24 -11.97
CA TYR A 123 4.73 11.97 -11.80
C TYR A 123 4.13 12.70 -10.59
N PHE A 124 4.96 13.05 -9.63
CA PHE A 124 4.54 13.62 -8.37
C PHE A 124 4.00 15.04 -8.54
N ASN A 125 2.72 15.25 -8.22
CA ASN A 125 2.01 16.51 -8.32
C ASN A 125 1.12 16.74 -7.09
N GLU A 126 0.36 17.82 -7.07
CA GLU A 126 -0.51 18.21 -5.94
C GLU A 126 -1.63 17.19 -5.62
N HIS A 127 -2.00 16.34 -6.58
CA HIS A 127 -3.02 15.32 -6.42
C HIS A 127 -2.45 13.94 -6.07
N SER A 128 -1.13 13.81 -6.04
CA SER A 128 -0.45 12.56 -5.74
C SER A 128 -0.63 12.15 -4.28
N ASP A 129 -0.84 10.86 -4.06
CA ASP A 129 -0.93 10.27 -2.75
C ASP A 129 -0.23 8.89 -2.68
N MET A 130 -0.25 8.30 -1.50
CA MET A 130 0.39 6.99 -1.29
C MET A 130 -0.25 5.86 -2.10
N PHE A 131 -1.55 5.91 -2.38
CA PHE A 131 -2.21 4.87 -3.18
C PHE A 131 -1.78 4.93 -4.65
N GLU A 132 -1.55 6.15 -5.16
CA GLU A 132 -1.00 6.34 -6.50
C GLU A 132 0.44 5.83 -6.58
N LEU A 133 1.28 6.15 -5.59
CA LEU A 133 2.65 5.63 -5.52
C LEU A 133 2.67 4.09 -5.50
N VAL A 134 1.83 3.46 -4.67
CA VAL A 134 1.73 2.01 -4.61
C VAL A 134 1.28 1.44 -5.96
N ALA A 135 0.27 2.03 -6.59
CA ALA A 135 -0.23 1.59 -7.90
C ALA A 135 0.81 1.73 -9.01
N PHE A 136 1.58 2.82 -9.00
CA PHE A 136 2.66 3.05 -9.95
C PHE A 136 3.77 2.00 -9.83
N ILE A 137 4.18 1.66 -8.61
CA ILE A 137 5.20 0.63 -8.39
C ILE A 137 4.65 -0.75 -8.75
N GLU A 138 3.40 -1.07 -8.37
CA GLU A 138 2.75 -2.34 -8.71
C GLU A 138 2.67 -2.53 -10.23
N TYR A 139 2.20 -1.53 -10.96
CA TYR A 139 2.21 -1.53 -12.42
C TYR A 139 3.62 -1.83 -12.97
N SER A 140 4.62 -1.14 -12.43
CA SER A 140 6.01 -1.30 -12.87
C SER A 140 6.55 -2.71 -12.61
N LEU A 141 6.22 -3.33 -11.47
CA LEU A 141 6.62 -4.69 -11.13
C LEU A 141 5.93 -5.73 -12.03
N LEU A 142 4.68 -5.50 -12.39
CA LEU A 142 3.93 -6.37 -13.32
C LEU A 142 4.48 -6.29 -14.76
N GLN A 143 4.99 -5.12 -15.17
CA GLN A 143 5.59 -4.93 -16.49
C GLN A 143 6.99 -5.54 -16.61
N ASN A 144 7.77 -5.52 -15.53
CA ASN A 144 9.15 -5.97 -15.54
C ASN A 144 9.26 -7.40 -15.02
N HIS A 145 9.47 -8.34 -15.93
CA HIS A 145 9.60 -9.77 -15.62
C HIS A 145 11.05 -10.08 -15.18
N ILE A 146 11.42 -9.69 -13.95
CA ILE A 146 12.76 -9.91 -13.39
C ILE A 146 12.98 -11.36 -12.97
N LEU A 147 11.95 -12.00 -12.45
CA LEU A 147 12.00 -13.39 -12.01
C LEU A 147 11.67 -14.33 -13.17
N LEU A 148 12.35 -15.47 -13.27
CA LEU A 148 11.98 -16.52 -14.22
C LEU A 148 10.56 -17.03 -13.95
N ASN A 149 10.22 -17.18 -12.67
CA ASN A 149 8.87 -17.56 -12.22
C ASN A 149 8.46 -16.78 -10.97
N GLY A 150 7.18 -16.44 -10.87
CA GLY A 150 6.59 -15.83 -9.68
C GLY A 150 6.52 -14.29 -9.68
N ASN A 151 6.76 -13.62 -10.83
CA ASN A 151 6.67 -12.16 -10.93
C ASN A 151 5.35 -11.59 -10.40
N LYS A 152 4.22 -12.18 -10.79
CA LYS A 152 2.88 -11.78 -10.33
C LYS A 152 2.69 -11.93 -8.82
N ARG A 153 3.16 -13.07 -8.27
CA ARG A 153 3.13 -13.33 -6.83
C ARG A 153 3.96 -12.34 -6.05
N PHE A 154 5.16 -12.04 -6.58
CA PHE A 154 6.04 -11.06 -5.97
C PHE A 154 5.40 -9.67 -5.99
N ALA A 155 4.94 -9.19 -7.16
CA ALA A 155 4.32 -7.89 -7.31
C ALA A 155 3.18 -7.69 -6.29
N PHE A 156 2.28 -8.66 -6.21
CA PHE A 156 1.23 -8.62 -5.19
C PHE A 156 1.75 -8.60 -3.76
N SER A 157 2.66 -9.50 -3.44
CA SER A 157 3.19 -9.58 -2.09
C SER A 157 3.89 -8.27 -1.72
N PHE A 158 4.55 -7.64 -2.70
CA PHE A 158 5.16 -6.33 -2.54
C PHE A 158 4.10 -5.26 -2.22
N MET A 159 3.03 -5.19 -3.00
CA MET A 159 1.92 -4.27 -2.77
C MET A 159 1.33 -4.44 -1.37
N VAL A 160 1.07 -5.68 -0.94
CA VAL A 160 0.53 -5.97 0.40
C VAL A 160 1.50 -5.50 1.50
N ILE A 161 2.77 -5.83 1.39
CA ILE A 161 3.78 -5.45 2.39
C ILE A 161 3.99 -3.94 2.39
N PHE A 162 4.01 -3.30 1.22
CA PHE A 162 4.18 -1.86 1.12
C PHE A 162 2.99 -1.11 1.72
N LEU A 163 1.76 -1.52 1.42
CA LEU A 163 0.56 -0.97 2.07
C LEU A 163 0.59 -1.14 3.59
N ARG A 164 1.02 -2.31 4.09
CA ARG A 164 1.20 -2.53 5.53
C ARG A 164 2.23 -1.57 6.14
N ALA A 165 3.33 -1.33 5.44
CA ALA A 165 4.33 -0.36 5.87
C ALA A 165 3.77 1.08 5.92
N LEU A 166 2.78 1.39 5.08
CA LEU A 166 2.05 2.66 5.04
C LEU A 166 0.84 2.70 6.00
N GLY A 167 0.57 1.63 6.74
CA GLY A 167 -0.50 1.59 7.75
C GLY A 167 -1.83 1.03 7.25
N PHE A 168 -1.86 0.27 6.14
CA PHE A 168 -3.08 -0.31 5.58
C PHE A 168 -3.05 -1.82 5.43
N TYR A 169 -4.21 -2.44 5.59
CA TYR A 169 -4.48 -3.81 5.14
C TYR A 169 -5.39 -3.81 3.93
N LEU A 170 -5.21 -4.77 3.05
CA LEU A 170 -6.22 -5.10 2.05
C LEU A 170 -7.28 -6.04 2.66
N LYS A 171 -8.55 -5.76 2.42
CA LYS A 171 -9.67 -6.60 2.86
C LYS A 171 -9.54 -8.06 2.40
N TRP A 172 -8.82 -8.29 1.30
CA TRP A 172 -8.61 -9.63 0.72
C TRP A 172 -7.61 -10.49 1.48
N THR A 173 -6.73 -9.89 2.29
CA THR A 173 -5.69 -10.61 3.01
C THR A 173 -6.16 -11.16 4.36
N SER A 174 -7.45 -11.02 4.70
CA SER A 174 -8.04 -11.64 5.87
C SER A 174 -8.42 -13.09 5.54
N TYR A 175 -7.60 -14.02 5.92
CA TYR A 175 -7.73 -15.47 6.19
C TYR A 175 -8.91 -16.28 5.57
N ASN A 176 -9.42 -15.94 4.41
CA ASN A 176 -10.52 -16.66 3.79
C ASN A 176 -10.11 -17.11 2.39
N HIS A 177 -10.01 -18.45 2.15
CA HIS A 177 -9.67 -19.05 0.86
C HIS A 177 -10.49 -18.53 -0.34
N LYS A 178 -11.69 -17.99 -0.09
CA LYS A 178 -12.48 -17.30 -1.12
C LYS A 178 -11.85 -15.98 -1.59
N ASN A 179 -11.00 -15.35 -0.78
CA ASN A 179 -10.34 -14.10 -1.11
C ASN A 179 -9.07 -14.31 -1.96
N GLU A 180 -8.41 -15.47 -1.84
CA GLU A 180 -7.25 -15.82 -2.68
C GLU A 180 -7.63 -15.89 -4.15
N LYS A 181 -8.76 -16.55 -4.49
CA LYS A 181 -9.27 -16.59 -5.87
C LYS A 181 -9.65 -15.22 -6.44
N ARG A 182 -10.28 -14.38 -5.63
CA ARG A 182 -10.60 -12.99 -6.06
C ARG A 182 -9.36 -12.19 -6.35
N PHE A 183 -8.35 -12.41 -5.57
CA PHE A 183 -7.06 -11.77 -5.67
C PHE A 183 -6.34 -12.19 -6.97
N GLU A 184 -6.21 -13.49 -7.19
CA GLU A 184 -5.64 -14.03 -8.42
C GLU A 184 -6.37 -13.51 -9.67
N GLN A 185 -7.71 -13.52 -9.66
CA GLN A 185 -8.55 -12.96 -10.72
C GLN A 185 -8.31 -11.46 -10.92
N THR A 186 -8.08 -10.70 -9.86
CA THR A 186 -7.83 -9.26 -9.96
C THR A 186 -6.49 -8.98 -10.64
N ILE A 187 -5.44 -9.71 -10.28
CA ILE A 187 -4.12 -9.58 -10.93
C ILE A 187 -4.18 -10.03 -12.39
N ILE A 188 -4.85 -11.13 -12.68
CA ILE A 188 -5.06 -11.57 -14.06
C ILE A 188 -5.78 -10.48 -14.85
N GLY A 189 -6.84 -9.89 -14.28
CA GLY A 189 -7.54 -8.78 -14.90
C GLY A 189 -6.67 -7.53 -15.14
N TRP A 190 -5.74 -7.21 -14.22
CA TRP A 190 -4.79 -6.13 -14.44
C TRP A 190 -3.82 -6.41 -15.58
N ILE A 191 -3.32 -7.64 -15.67
CA ILE A 191 -2.42 -8.06 -16.75
C ILE A 191 -3.14 -8.05 -18.10
N GLU A 192 -4.40 -8.48 -18.13
CA GLU A 192 -5.22 -8.39 -19.34
C GLU A 192 -5.42 -6.94 -19.77
N LEU A 193 -5.65 -6.02 -18.82
CA LEU A 193 -5.73 -4.57 -19.10
C LEU A 193 -4.42 -4.02 -19.65
N MET A 194 -3.28 -4.45 -19.09
CA MET A 194 -1.96 -4.01 -19.56
C MET A 194 -1.64 -4.50 -20.97
N ASN A 195 -2.19 -5.64 -21.37
CA ASN A 195 -2.03 -6.18 -22.72
C ASN A 195 -2.97 -5.55 -23.76
N ARG A 196 -3.97 -4.75 -23.33
CA ARG A 196 -4.86 -4.03 -24.24
C ARG A 196 -4.14 -2.78 -24.75
N LYS A 197 -3.90 -2.73 -26.05
CA LYS A 197 -3.31 -1.57 -26.74
C LYS A 197 -4.14 -0.27 -26.63
N GLU A 198 -5.35 -0.36 -26.11
CA GLU A 198 -6.32 0.74 -26.04
C GLU A 198 -6.21 1.57 -24.75
N CYS A 199 -5.48 1.07 -23.73
CA CYS A 199 -5.32 1.77 -22.44
C CYS A 199 -3.94 2.39 -22.34
N SER A 200 -3.88 3.66 -21.98
CA SER A 200 -2.63 4.32 -21.62
C SER A 200 -2.10 3.80 -20.28
N GLU A 201 -0.80 3.96 -20.05
CA GLU A 201 -0.16 3.64 -18.77
C GLU A 201 -0.89 4.29 -17.59
N GLN A 202 -1.19 5.57 -17.68
CA GLN A 202 -1.87 6.32 -16.62
C GLN A 202 -3.29 5.79 -16.33
N GLU A 203 -4.02 5.37 -17.34
CA GLU A 203 -5.34 4.76 -17.14
C GLU A 203 -5.25 3.44 -16.38
N ILE A 204 -4.24 2.63 -16.66
CA ILE A 204 -4.01 1.36 -15.96
C ILE A 204 -3.62 1.64 -14.50
N ILE A 205 -2.68 2.55 -14.25
CA ILE A 205 -2.28 2.96 -12.90
C ILE A 205 -3.49 3.46 -12.11
N ASN A 206 -4.34 4.30 -12.72
CA ASN A 206 -5.55 4.81 -12.07
C ASN A 206 -6.56 3.70 -11.72
N LYS A 207 -6.69 2.66 -12.56
CA LYS A 207 -7.54 1.49 -12.26
C LYS A 207 -6.97 0.67 -11.10
N ILE A 208 -5.66 0.43 -11.09
CA ILE A 208 -4.96 -0.25 -9.98
C ILE A 208 -5.14 0.55 -8.68
N ARG A 209 -4.88 1.87 -8.73
CA ARG A 209 -5.06 2.78 -7.59
C ARG A 209 -6.46 2.69 -7.02
N LYS A 210 -7.48 2.80 -7.87
CA LYS A 210 -8.89 2.75 -7.44
C LYS A 210 -9.20 1.46 -6.67
N ILE A 211 -8.75 0.32 -7.18
CA ILE A 211 -8.99 -0.98 -6.52
C ILE A 211 -8.23 -1.07 -5.20
N ILE A 212 -6.98 -0.63 -5.15
CA ILE A 212 -6.19 -0.61 -3.91
C ILE A 212 -6.87 0.29 -2.87
N GLU A 213 -7.30 1.49 -3.27
CA GLU A 213 -7.99 2.45 -2.40
C GLU A 213 -9.29 1.87 -1.84
N GLU A 214 -10.15 1.30 -2.70
CA GLU A 214 -11.44 0.72 -2.29
C GLU A 214 -11.29 -0.50 -1.37
N GLN A 215 -10.20 -1.25 -1.48
CA GLN A 215 -9.96 -2.47 -0.71
C GLN A 215 -9.09 -2.24 0.53
N SER A 216 -8.51 -1.06 0.68
CA SER A 216 -7.65 -0.75 1.82
C SER A 216 -8.47 -0.43 3.07
N ILE A 217 -8.03 -0.94 4.21
CA ILE A 217 -8.51 -0.58 5.54
C ILE A 217 -7.34 -0.19 6.43
N ILE A 218 -7.59 0.72 7.36
CA ILE A 218 -6.59 1.16 8.33
C ILE A 218 -6.13 -0.02 9.16
N GLN A 219 -4.81 -0.21 9.23
CA GLN A 219 -4.20 -1.25 10.03
C GLN A 219 -4.14 -0.82 11.49
N ILE A 220 -4.69 -1.67 12.35
CA ILE A 220 -4.58 -1.52 13.79
C ILE A 220 -3.91 -2.77 14.33
N ASN A 221 -2.69 -2.60 14.80
CA ASN A 221 -1.98 -3.66 15.49
C ASN A 221 -2.36 -3.59 16.97
N PHE A 222 -3.06 -4.59 17.42
CA PHE A 222 -3.32 -4.83 18.85
C PHE A 222 -2.05 -5.33 19.53
#